data_c7009d16fe728a8d90be24e55123482f
#
_entry.id   c7009d16fe728a8d90be24e55123482f
#
_cell.length_a   1.000
_cell.length_b   1.000
_cell.length_c   1.000
_cell.angle_alpha   90.00
_cell.angle_beta   90.00
_cell.angle_gamma   90.00
#
_symmetry.space_group_name_H-M   'P 1'
#
loop_
_entity.id
_entity.type
_entity.pdbx_description
1 polymer ?
#
loop_
_entity_poly.entity_id
_entity_poly.type
_entity_poly.pdbx_seq_one_letter_code
_entity_poly.pdbx_strand_id
1 'polypeptide(L)'
;MAIVFIAAVLTCLLLLLVLYRNLPYKKVFYGFCLTLALSIFAIARSVLLSPAGDAPADESAIRHITAQQQIFDGWYTDYKKQLDVLDYNWAQCQAIVSDYHNDNISINTVYTRLTLLEHQAQQADESLQKLPPPISLDDTNYDLTTLLLHKTQSYANAQLETIRALRTAADPANIKAETHEEQSRQLRETMLRKAPDCLFTAPETSSLRSRLTLPENS
;
A
#
# COMPACT_ATOMS: atom_id res chain seq x y z
N MET A 1 25.44 -8.18 24.21
CA MET A 1 24.84 -9.53 24.32
C MET A 1 25.51 -10.40 25.36
N ALA A 2 26.87 -10.52 25.40
CA ALA A 2 27.59 -11.36 26.36
C ALA A 2 27.34 -11.02 27.87
N ILE A 3 27.22 -9.75 28.21
CA ILE A 3 26.99 -9.29 29.61
C ILE A 3 25.61 -9.70 30.13
N VAL A 4 24.58 -9.63 29.29
CA VAL A 4 23.20 -10.04 29.64
C VAL A 4 23.13 -11.56 29.84
N PHE A 5 23.86 -12.33 29.04
CA PHE A 5 23.93 -13.78 29.15
C PHE A 5 24.64 -14.21 30.43
N ILE A 6 25.75 -13.56 30.81
CA ILE A 6 26.49 -13.81 32.06
C ILE A 6 25.62 -13.47 33.26
N ALA A 7 24.91 -12.35 33.26
CA ALA A 7 23.98 -11.97 34.32
C ALA A 7 22.84 -12.97 34.50
N ALA A 8 22.26 -13.48 33.40
CA ALA A 8 21.20 -14.47 33.45
C ALA A 8 21.68 -15.82 34.01
N VAL A 9 22.89 -16.27 33.66
CA VAL A 9 23.48 -17.49 34.19
C VAL A 9 23.77 -17.35 35.69
N LEU A 10 24.30 -16.21 36.14
CA LEU A 10 24.56 -15.94 37.57
C LEU A 10 23.26 -15.90 38.38
N THR A 11 22.20 -15.28 37.90
CA THR A 11 20.88 -15.28 38.57
C THR A 11 20.28 -16.67 38.65
N CYS A 12 20.41 -17.49 37.63
CA CYS A 12 19.92 -18.87 37.62
C CYS A 12 20.70 -19.75 38.63
N LEU A 13 22.02 -19.60 38.72
CA LEU A 13 22.86 -20.26 39.71
C LEU A 13 22.51 -19.88 41.17
N LEU A 14 22.26 -18.60 41.43
CA LEU A 14 21.82 -18.10 42.73
C LEU A 14 20.45 -18.67 43.13
N LEU A 15 19.50 -18.73 42.22
CA LEU A 15 18.17 -19.34 42.43
C LEU A 15 18.31 -20.84 42.76
N LEU A 16 19.13 -21.57 42.04
CA LEU A 16 19.39 -23.00 42.31
C LEU A 16 20.01 -23.22 43.69
N LEU A 17 20.89 -22.32 44.13
CA LEU A 17 21.56 -22.42 45.46
C LEU A 17 20.56 -22.13 46.61
N VAL A 18 19.62 -21.19 46.41
CA VAL A 18 18.54 -20.90 47.37
C VAL A 18 17.54 -22.06 47.43
N LEU A 19 17.17 -22.65 46.30
CA LEU A 19 16.30 -23.82 46.21
C LEU A 19 16.91 -25.05 46.85
N TYR A 20 18.21 -25.30 46.65
CA TYR A 20 18.94 -26.40 47.29
C TYR A 20 18.93 -26.31 48.85
N ARG A 21 19.02 -25.08 49.39
CA ARG A 21 19.01 -24.82 50.82
C ARG A 21 17.63 -24.96 51.48
N ASN A 22 16.55 -24.69 50.72
CA ASN A 22 15.19 -24.62 51.27
C ASN A 22 14.32 -25.87 51.02
N LEU A 23 14.71 -26.77 50.10
CA LEU A 23 13.92 -27.95 49.78
C LEU A 23 14.23 -29.15 50.69
N PRO A 24 13.21 -29.70 51.41
CA PRO A 24 13.41 -30.82 52.34
C PRO A 24 13.68 -32.16 51.61
N TYR A 25 13.34 -32.27 50.33
CA TYR A 25 13.50 -33.49 49.52
C TYR A 25 14.56 -33.32 48.42
N LYS A 26 15.76 -33.80 48.64
CA LYS A 26 16.87 -33.70 47.68
C LYS A 26 16.59 -34.38 46.34
N LYS A 27 15.72 -35.42 46.32
CA LYS A 27 15.35 -36.12 45.08
C LYS A 27 14.56 -35.23 44.09
N VAL A 28 13.72 -34.31 44.61
CA VAL A 28 12.96 -33.33 43.80
C VAL A 28 13.87 -32.27 43.17
N PHE A 29 14.90 -31.86 43.94
CA PHE A 29 15.93 -30.94 43.44
C PHE A 29 16.71 -31.54 42.24
N TYR A 30 17.15 -32.80 42.33
CA TYR A 30 17.83 -33.45 41.21
C TYR A 30 16.95 -33.61 39.97
N GLY A 31 15.65 -33.89 40.16
CA GLY A 31 14.67 -33.93 39.05
C GLY A 31 14.57 -32.57 38.35
N PHE A 32 14.50 -31.50 39.13
CA PHE A 32 14.42 -30.14 38.59
C PHE A 32 15.70 -29.73 37.85
N CYS A 33 16.89 -30.05 38.39
CA CYS A 33 18.16 -29.79 37.73
C CYS A 33 18.28 -30.56 36.39
N LEU A 34 17.77 -31.79 36.34
CA LEU A 34 17.79 -32.62 35.13
C LEU A 34 16.89 -32.01 34.01
N THR A 35 15.67 -31.58 34.38
CA THR A 35 14.75 -30.94 33.44
C THR A 35 15.31 -29.61 32.91
N LEU A 36 15.94 -28.83 33.79
CA LEU A 36 16.56 -27.54 33.42
C LEU A 36 17.77 -27.75 32.50
N ALA A 37 18.61 -28.75 32.78
CA ALA A 37 19.74 -29.12 31.93
C ALA A 37 19.28 -29.62 30.54
N LEU A 38 18.21 -30.43 30.48
CA LEU A 38 17.62 -30.89 29.23
C LEU A 38 17.01 -29.74 28.41
N SER A 39 16.35 -28.78 29.07
CA SER A 39 15.80 -27.60 28.42
C SER A 39 16.89 -26.70 27.85
N ILE A 40 17.97 -26.46 28.60
CA ILE A 40 19.13 -25.68 28.13
C ILE A 40 19.81 -26.40 26.96
N PHE A 41 19.95 -27.72 27.04
CA PHE A 41 20.53 -28.52 25.95
C PHE A 41 19.64 -28.49 24.69
N ALA A 42 18.33 -28.57 24.83
CA ALA A 42 17.38 -28.44 23.72
C ALA A 42 17.44 -27.07 23.05
N ILE A 43 17.52 -25.98 23.86
CA ILE A 43 17.66 -24.61 23.36
C ILE A 43 19.03 -24.42 22.70
N ALA A 44 20.12 -24.89 23.33
CA ALA A 44 21.46 -24.81 22.75
C ALA A 44 21.55 -25.60 21.44
N ARG A 45 20.88 -26.75 21.36
CA ARG A 45 20.83 -27.56 20.13
C ARG A 45 19.98 -26.86 19.06
N SER A 46 18.87 -26.19 19.39
CA SER A 46 18.07 -25.43 18.43
C SER A 46 18.81 -24.18 17.93
N VAL A 47 19.64 -23.54 18.76
CA VAL A 47 20.47 -22.40 18.35
C VAL A 47 21.70 -22.84 17.55
N LEU A 48 22.31 -23.97 17.90
CA LEU A 48 23.49 -24.53 17.20
C LEU A 48 23.12 -25.30 15.93
N LEU A 49 21.90 -25.86 15.84
CA LEU A 49 21.38 -26.59 14.68
C LEU A 49 20.33 -25.77 13.89
N SER A 50 19.95 -24.59 14.33
CA SER A 50 19.46 -23.60 13.37
C SER A 50 20.60 -23.43 12.37
N PRO A 51 20.37 -23.72 11.08
CA PRO A 51 21.30 -23.25 10.09
C PRO A 51 21.32 -21.73 10.25
N ALA A 52 22.31 -21.21 10.99
CA ALA A 52 22.76 -19.85 10.84
C ALA A 52 23.43 -19.78 9.46
N GLY A 53 22.61 -20.00 8.49
CA GLY A 53 22.87 -19.68 7.12
C GLY A 53 22.30 -18.33 6.81
N ASP A 54 22.72 -17.29 7.51
CA ASP A 54 23.15 -16.13 6.79
C ASP A 54 24.46 -16.54 6.11
N ALA A 55 24.33 -17.37 5.05
CA ALA A 55 25.31 -17.34 3.99
C ALA A 55 25.48 -15.84 3.70
N PRO A 56 26.72 -15.31 3.63
CA PRO A 56 26.93 -13.90 3.30
C PRO A 56 26.10 -13.67 2.03
N ALA A 57 25.04 -12.88 2.20
CA ALA A 57 24.13 -12.63 1.08
C ALA A 57 25.04 -12.20 -0.04
N ASP A 58 25.04 -12.97 -1.14
CA ASP A 58 26.01 -12.82 -2.19
C ASP A 58 26.04 -11.33 -2.54
N GLU A 59 27.18 -10.70 -2.38
CA GLU A 59 27.31 -9.23 -2.55
C GLU A 59 26.77 -8.80 -3.91
N SER A 60 26.77 -9.72 -4.87
CA SER A 60 26.17 -9.54 -6.19
C SER A 60 24.64 -9.50 -6.11
N ALA A 61 24.01 -10.35 -5.28
CA ALA A 61 22.56 -10.37 -5.08
C ALA A 61 22.09 -9.10 -4.38
N ILE A 62 22.80 -8.63 -3.36
CA ILE A 62 22.50 -7.36 -2.67
C ILE A 62 22.58 -6.19 -3.64
N ARG A 63 23.66 -6.12 -4.44
CA ARG A 63 23.82 -5.06 -5.45
C ARG A 63 22.71 -5.09 -6.49
N HIS A 64 22.30 -6.28 -6.92
CA HIS A 64 21.21 -6.44 -7.88
C HIS A 64 19.87 -5.94 -7.29
N ILE A 65 19.50 -6.36 -6.09
CA ILE A 65 18.27 -5.90 -5.41
C ILE A 65 18.31 -4.38 -5.24
N THR A 66 19.43 -3.82 -4.79
CA THR A 66 19.58 -2.36 -4.61
C THR A 66 19.40 -1.60 -5.95
N ALA A 67 19.94 -2.13 -7.04
CA ALA A 67 19.74 -1.54 -8.37
C ALA A 67 18.25 -1.58 -8.78
N GLN A 68 17.58 -2.71 -8.57
CA GLN A 68 16.14 -2.85 -8.85
C GLN A 68 15.29 -1.89 -8.00
N GLN A 69 15.64 -1.70 -6.72
CA GLN A 69 14.99 -0.71 -5.85
C GLN A 69 15.11 0.70 -6.43
N GLN A 70 16.31 1.14 -6.79
CA GLN A 70 16.56 2.49 -7.32
C GLN A 70 15.77 2.76 -8.60
N ILE A 71 15.72 1.77 -9.49
CA ILE A 71 14.96 1.86 -10.74
C ILE A 71 13.46 2.00 -10.45
N PHE A 72 12.94 1.15 -9.56
CA PHE A 72 11.53 1.18 -9.18
C PHE A 72 11.15 2.47 -8.43
N ASP A 73 11.97 2.93 -7.48
CA ASP A 73 11.71 4.13 -6.68
C ASP A 73 11.61 5.39 -7.55
N GLY A 74 12.45 5.51 -8.55
CA GLY A 74 12.39 6.61 -9.52
C GLY A 74 11.06 6.64 -10.26
N TRP A 75 10.66 5.51 -10.82
CA TRP A 75 9.38 5.36 -11.52
C TRP A 75 8.18 5.54 -10.57
N TYR A 76 8.23 4.93 -9.39
CA TYR A 76 7.15 4.96 -8.41
C TYR A 76 6.90 6.37 -7.86
N THR A 77 7.93 7.19 -7.77
CA THR A 77 7.79 8.60 -7.39
C THR A 77 6.93 9.38 -8.40
N ASP A 78 7.15 9.18 -9.69
CA ASP A 78 6.34 9.83 -10.72
C ASP A 78 4.94 9.22 -10.82
N TYR A 79 4.82 7.91 -10.63
CA TYR A 79 3.54 7.22 -10.54
C TYR A 79 2.67 7.76 -9.38
N LYS A 80 3.25 7.97 -8.17
CA LYS A 80 2.52 8.57 -7.04
C LYS A 80 1.97 9.95 -7.36
N LYS A 81 2.73 10.79 -8.06
CA LYS A 81 2.23 12.11 -8.49
C LYS A 81 0.97 12.00 -9.36
N GLN A 82 0.90 10.97 -10.23
CA GLN A 82 -0.29 10.74 -11.03
C GLN A 82 -1.47 10.27 -10.19
N LEU A 83 -1.24 9.42 -9.18
CA LEU A 83 -2.30 9.04 -8.23
C LEU A 83 -2.86 10.25 -7.49
N ASP A 84 -2.01 11.14 -7.00
CA ASP A 84 -2.43 12.38 -6.31
C ASP A 84 -3.31 13.25 -7.23
N VAL A 85 -2.97 13.33 -8.53
CA VAL A 85 -3.78 14.07 -9.52
C VAL A 85 -5.13 13.40 -9.73
N LEU A 86 -5.20 12.07 -9.81
CA LEU A 86 -6.46 11.33 -9.96
C LEU A 86 -7.36 11.53 -8.74
N ASP A 87 -6.80 11.42 -7.53
CA ASP A 87 -7.54 11.63 -6.28
C ASP A 87 -8.07 13.06 -6.19
N TYR A 88 -7.24 14.04 -6.54
CA TYR A 88 -7.66 15.43 -6.60
C TYR A 88 -8.80 15.65 -7.60
N ASN A 89 -8.69 15.14 -8.82
CA ASN A 89 -9.73 15.28 -9.84
C ASN A 89 -11.04 14.64 -9.39
N TRP A 90 -10.97 13.47 -8.74
CA TRP A 90 -12.16 12.81 -8.22
C TRP A 90 -12.82 13.59 -7.09
N ALA A 91 -12.04 14.10 -6.15
CA ALA A 91 -12.53 14.97 -5.08
C ALA A 91 -13.20 16.25 -5.63
N GLN A 92 -12.61 16.89 -6.66
CA GLN A 92 -13.20 18.04 -7.32
C GLN A 92 -14.54 17.70 -8.01
N CYS A 93 -14.61 16.55 -8.68
CA CYS A 93 -15.84 16.08 -9.31
C CYS A 93 -16.98 15.93 -8.27
N GLN A 94 -16.68 15.27 -7.15
CA GLN A 94 -17.63 15.10 -6.05
C GLN A 94 -18.07 16.42 -5.45
N ALA A 95 -17.13 17.33 -5.23
CA ALA A 95 -17.40 18.67 -4.68
C ALA A 95 -18.33 19.47 -5.59
N ILE A 96 -18.12 19.48 -6.92
CA ILE A 96 -18.97 20.17 -7.88
C ILE A 96 -20.42 19.67 -7.80
N VAL A 97 -20.62 18.35 -7.77
CA VAL A 97 -21.96 17.75 -7.68
C VAL A 97 -22.62 18.05 -6.34
N SER A 98 -21.83 18.00 -5.24
CA SER A 98 -22.31 18.35 -3.90
C SER A 98 -22.67 19.83 -3.76
N ASP A 99 -21.84 20.74 -4.28
CA ASP A 99 -22.10 22.19 -4.26
C ASP A 99 -23.38 22.53 -5.00
N TYR A 100 -23.62 21.88 -6.14
CA TYR A 100 -24.87 22.05 -6.87
C TYR A 100 -26.07 21.53 -6.09
N HIS A 101 -25.96 20.35 -5.49
CA HIS A 101 -27.02 19.77 -4.66
C HIS A 101 -27.42 20.70 -3.51
N ASN A 102 -26.46 21.39 -2.92
CA ASN A 102 -26.65 22.30 -1.80
C ASN A 102 -27.04 23.73 -2.25
N ASP A 103 -27.34 23.93 -3.51
CA ASP A 103 -27.70 25.24 -4.11
C ASP A 103 -26.62 26.33 -3.97
N ASN A 104 -25.35 25.91 -3.82
CA ASN A 104 -24.22 26.81 -3.69
C ASN A 104 -23.75 27.38 -5.04
N ILE A 105 -24.02 26.67 -6.13
CA ILE A 105 -23.59 27.06 -7.49
C ILE A 105 -24.71 26.81 -8.51
N SER A 106 -24.71 27.59 -9.59
CA SER A 106 -25.65 27.41 -10.69
C SER A 106 -25.27 26.27 -11.63
N ILE A 107 -26.21 25.74 -12.41
CA ILE A 107 -25.96 24.71 -13.41
C ILE A 107 -24.94 25.15 -14.48
N ASN A 108 -24.92 26.40 -14.85
CA ASN A 108 -23.90 26.95 -15.75
C ASN A 108 -22.50 26.88 -15.13
N THR A 109 -22.40 27.12 -13.82
CA THR A 109 -21.14 26.98 -13.08
C THR A 109 -20.70 25.51 -13.02
N VAL A 110 -21.64 24.58 -12.80
CA VAL A 110 -21.38 23.13 -12.85
C VAL A 110 -20.79 22.74 -14.21
N TYR A 111 -21.47 23.12 -15.29
CA TYR A 111 -21.02 22.83 -16.66
C TYR A 111 -19.60 23.36 -16.93
N THR A 112 -19.35 24.62 -16.54
CA THR A 112 -18.04 25.25 -16.74
C THR A 112 -16.95 24.55 -15.95
N ARG A 113 -17.19 24.24 -14.65
CA ARG A 113 -16.23 23.55 -13.80
C ARG A 113 -15.96 22.12 -14.28
N LEU A 114 -17.00 21.39 -14.69
CA LEU A 114 -16.85 20.04 -15.24
C LEU A 114 -16.11 20.05 -16.59
N THR A 115 -16.28 21.09 -17.42
CA THR A 115 -15.52 21.23 -18.67
C THR A 115 -14.03 21.40 -18.40
N LEU A 116 -13.66 22.21 -17.42
CA LEU A 116 -12.27 22.37 -17.00
C LEU A 116 -11.71 21.07 -16.41
N LEU A 117 -12.49 20.41 -15.55
CA LEU A 117 -12.09 19.17 -14.89
C LEU A 117 -11.92 18.02 -15.90
N GLU A 118 -12.75 17.96 -16.93
CA GLU A 118 -12.58 16.99 -18.04
C GLU A 118 -11.24 17.17 -18.72
N HIS A 119 -10.83 18.40 -18.99
CA HIS A 119 -9.52 18.65 -19.59
C HIS A 119 -8.36 18.21 -18.67
N GLN A 120 -8.48 18.47 -17.37
CA GLN A 120 -7.49 18.02 -16.39
C GLN A 120 -7.44 16.48 -16.28
N ALA A 121 -8.59 15.81 -16.27
CA ALA A 121 -8.67 14.35 -16.25
C ALA A 121 -8.08 13.72 -17.52
N GLN A 122 -8.33 14.34 -18.69
CA GLN A 122 -7.71 13.91 -19.94
C GLN A 122 -6.18 14.05 -19.91
N GLN A 123 -5.66 15.14 -19.40
CA GLN A 123 -4.21 15.33 -19.23
C GLN A 123 -3.60 14.29 -18.27
N ALA A 124 -4.32 13.92 -17.20
CA ALA A 124 -3.87 12.89 -16.27
C ALA A 124 -3.82 11.50 -16.95
N ASP A 125 -4.85 11.15 -17.73
CA ASP A 125 -4.88 9.91 -18.50
C ASP A 125 -3.72 9.84 -19.51
N GLU A 126 -3.50 10.91 -20.29
CA GLU A 126 -2.38 11.01 -21.23
C GLU A 126 -1.00 10.93 -20.54
N SER A 127 -0.89 11.48 -19.33
CA SER A 127 0.35 11.43 -18.54
C SER A 127 0.65 10.02 -18.06
N LEU A 128 -0.36 9.27 -17.64
CA LEU A 128 -0.22 7.86 -17.27
C LEU A 128 0.15 6.98 -18.47
N GLN A 129 -0.37 7.28 -19.66
CA GLN A 129 0.02 6.57 -20.88
C GLN A 129 1.48 6.79 -21.26
N LYS A 130 2.06 7.94 -20.87
CA LYS A 130 3.47 8.30 -21.12
C LYS A 130 4.42 7.86 -20.01
N LEU A 131 3.95 7.07 -19.03
CA LEU A 131 4.71 6.58 -17.87
C LEU A 131 4.90 5.05 -17.94
N PRO A 132 5.58 4.49 -18.97
CA PRO A 132 5.76 3.06 -19.06
C PRO A 132 6.64 2.54 -17.92
N PRO A 133 6.43 1.29 -17.48
CA PRO A 133 7.32 0.64 -16.53
C PRO A 133 8.76 0.59 -17.04
N PRO A 134 9.77 0.72 -16.16
CA PRO A 134 11.17 0.64 -16.56
C PRO A 134 11.52 -0.76 -17.08
N ILE A 135 11.99 -0.84 -18.32
CA ILE A 135 12.38 -2.11 -18.96
C ILE A 135 13.61 -2.79 -18.33
N SER A 136 14.31 -2.09 -17.45
CA SER A 136 15.45 -2.61 -16.68
C SER A 136 15.05 -3.29 -15.36
N LEU A 137 13.76 -3.38 -15.05
CA LEU A 137 13.26 -4.24 -13.98
C LEU A 137 13.35 -5.71 -14.40
N ASP A 138 13.53 -6.60 -13.40
CA ASP A 138 13.39 -8.04 -13.61
C ASP A 138 11.99 -8.39 -14.10
N ASP A 139 11.86 -9.44 -14.89
CA ASP A 139 10.62 -9.84 -15.55
C ASP A 139 9.41 -9.80 -14.60
N THR A 140 9.54 -10.41 -13.41
CA THR A 140 8.43 -10.44 -12.44
C THR A 140 8.11 -9.05 -11.87
N ASN A 141 9.12 -8.21 -11.61
CA ASN A 141 8.91 -6.84 -11.11
C ASN A 141 8.33 -5.95 -12.21
N TYR A 142 8.77 -6.16 -13.45
CA TYR A 142 8.22 -5.51 -14.62
C TYR A 142 6.73 -5.85 -14.83
N ASP A 143 6.37 -7.13 -14.75
CA ASP A 143 4.99 -7.60 -14.91
C ASP A 143 4.07 -7.03 -13.83
N LEU A 144 4.51 -7.04 -12.56
CA LEU A 144 3.75 -6.44 -11.45
C LEU A 144 3.56 -4.94 -11.62
N THR A 145 4.61 -4.24 -12.06
CA THR A 145 4.58 -2.78 -12.32
C THR A 145 3.67 -2.47 -13.50
N THR A 146 3.69 -3.30 -14.54
CA THR A 146 2.80 -3.18 -15.69
C THR A 146 1.34 -3.38 -15.29
N LEU A 147 1.05 -4.40 -14.47
CA LEU A 147 -0.30 -4.66 -13.97
C LEU A 147 -0.80 -3.49 -13.09
N LEU A 148 0.06 -2.97 -12.21
CA LEU A 148 -0.22 -1.80 -11.39
C LEU A 148 -0.60 -0.58 -12.25
N LEU A 149 0.21 -0.27 -13.26
CA LEU A 149 -0.04 0.83 -14.19
C LEU A 149 -1.34 0.62 -14.98
N HIS A 150 -1.57 -0.56 -15.52
CA HIS A 150 -2.78 -0.87 -16.30
C HIS A 150 -4.07 -0.70 -15.49
N LYS A 151 -4.09 -1.15 -14.23
CA LYS A 151 -5.22 -0.92 -13.32
C LYS A 151 -5.49 0.57 -13.11
N THR A 152 -4.42 1.35 -12.94
CA THR A 152 -4.52 2.80 -12.72
C THR A 152 -4.98 3.53 -13.98
N GLN A 153 -4.52 3.14 -15.16
CA GLN A 153 -5.00 3.68 -16.43
C GLN A 153 -6.48 3.37 -16.65
N SER A 154 -6.91 2.15 -16.32
CA SER A 154 -8.35 1.77 -16.40
C SER A 154 -9.21 2.63 -15.46
N TYR A 155 -8.71 2.89 -14.25
CA TYR A 155 -9.36 3.78 -13.28
C TYR A 155 -9.41 5.24 -13.78
N ALA A 156 -8.32 5.77 -14.32
CA ALA A 156 -8.24 7.12 -14.87
C ALA A 156 -9.25 7.32 -16.02
N ASN A 157 -9.31 6.34 -16.93
CA ASN A 157 -10.26 6.36 -18.03
C ASN A 157 -11.72 6.34 -17.53
N ALA A 158 -12.03 5.51 -16.52
CA ALA A 158 -13.37 5.47 -15.92
C ALA A 158 -13.74 6.80 -15.23
N GLN A 159 -12.78 7.47 -14.56
CA GLN A 159 -12.98 8.82 -14.03
C GLN A 159 -13.31 9.82 -15.15
N LEU A 160 -12.51 9.82 -16.21
CA LEU A 160 -12.71 10.72 -17.35
C LEU A 160 -14.10 10.52 -17.98
N GLU A 161 -14.52 9.27 -18.19
CA GLU A 161 -15.85 8.95 -18.72
C GLU A 161 -16.99 9.41 -17.79
N THR A 162 -16.78 9.32 -16.47
CA THR A 162 -17.74 9.82 -15.47
C THR A 162 -17.88 11.34 -15.55
N ILE A 163 -16.76 12.06 -15.61
CA ILE A 163 -16.72 13.51 -15.71
C ILE A 163 -17.38 13.99 -17.02
N ARG A 164 -17.10 13.31 -18.13
CA ARG A 164 -17.76 13.58 -19.43
C ARG A 164 -19.28 13.39 -19.37
N ALA A 165 -19.72 12.31 -18.75
CA ALA A 165 -21.15 12.04 -18.59
C ALA A 165 -21.84 13.11 -17.72
N LEU A 166 -21.19 13.52 -16.64
CA LEU A 166 -21.69 14.59 -15.77
C LEU A 166 -21.73 15.95 -16.48
N ARG A 167 -20.68 16.31 -17.23
CA ARG A 167 -20.65 17.53 -18.04
C ARG A 167 -21.78 17.51 -19.06
N THR A 168 -22.00 16.37 -19.75
CA THR A 168 -23.07 16.25 -20.72
C THR A 168 -24.45 16.38 -20.08
N ALA A 169 -24.62 15.82 -18.88
CA ALA A 169 -25.87 15.94 -18.12
C ALA A 169 -26.10 17.39 -17.59
N ALA A 170 -25.02 18.13 -17.36
CA ALA A 170 -25.07 19.54 -16.91
C ALA A 170 -25.14 20.55 -18.06
N ASP A 171 -25.08 20.12 -19.32
CA ASP A 171 -25.08 21.04 -20.47
C ASP A 171 -26.41 21.77 -20.56
N PRO A 172 -26.42 23.12 -20.42
CA PRO A 172 -27.65 23.91 -20.45
C PRO A 172 -28.44 23.76 -21.75
N ALA A 173 -27.80 23.40 -22.87
CA ALA A 173 -28.47 23.19 -24.15
C ALA A 173 -29.22 21.85 -24.20
N ASN A 174 -28.85 20.89 -23.35
CA ASN A 174 -29.38 19.52 -23.36
C ASN A 174 -30.24 19.19 -22.12
N ILE A 175 -30.30 20.06 -21.13
CA ILE A 175 -31.07 19.84 -19.91
C ILE A 175 -32.57 19.79 -20.23
N LYS A 176 -33.20 18.67 -19.86
CA LYS A 176 -34.63 18.46 -19.95
C LYS A 176 -35.38 18.68 -18.64
N ALA A 177 -34.64 18.60 -17.53
CA ALA A 177 -35.20 18.81 -16.19
C ALA A 177 -35.48 20.31 -15.95
N GLU A 178 -36.69 20.64 -15.53
CA GLU A 178 -37.14 22.02 -15.36
C GLU A 178 -36.79 22.57 -13.98
N THR A 179 -36.66 21.68 -12.98
CA THR A 179 -36.40 22.10 -11.58
C THR A 179 -34.96 21.77 -11.14
N HIS A 180 -34.44 22.57 -10.20
CA HIS A 180 -33.15 22.32 -9.57
C HIS A 180 -33.06 20.91 -8.92
N GLU A 181 -34.14 20.48 -8.28
CA GLU A 181 -34.19 19.17 -7.61
C GLU A 181 -34.05 18.01 -8.61
N GLU A 182 -34.72 18.10 -9.77
CA GLU A 182 -34.63 17.09 -10.82
C GLU A 182 -33.24 17.08 -11.46
N GLN A 183 -32.67 18.24 -11.74
CA GLN A 183 -31.32 18.38 -12.28
C GLN A 183 -30.28 17.81 -11.30
N SER A 184 -30.38 18.14 -10.00
CA SER A 184 -29.52 17.65 -8.95
C SER A 184 -29.62 16.11 -8.81
N ARG A 185 -30.84 15.58 -8.84
CA ARG A 185 -31.08 14.12 -8.83
C ARG A 185 -30.43 13.45 -10.03
N GLN A 186 -30.61 13.99 -11.24
CA GLN A 186 -30.02 13.45 -12.48
C GLN A 186 -28.49 13.42 -12.43
N LEU A 187 -27.84 14.47 -11.92
CA LEU A 187 -26.40 14.52 -11.78
C LEU A 187 -25.90 13.47 -10.77
N ARG A 188 -26.54 13.34 -9.60
CA ARG A 188 -26.19 12.32 -8.61
C ARG A 188 -26.39 10.88 -9.12
N GLU A 189 -27.49 10.62 -9.80
CA GLU A 189 -27.76 9.31 -10.42
C GLU A 189 -26.72 8.99 -11.50
N THR A 190 -26.33 9.98 -12.32
CA THR A 190 -25.28 9.84 -13.33
C THR A 190 -23.95 9.52 -12.68
N MET A 191 -23.59 10.24 -11.63
CA MET A 191 -22.37 10.00 -10.86
C MET A 191 -22.36 8.60 -10.24
N LEU A 192 -23.42 8.18 -9.54
CA LEU A 192 -23.50 6.86 -8.93
C LEU A 192 -23.42 5.71 -9.93
N ARG A 193 -24.06 5.88 -11.09
CA ARG A 193 -24.10 4.83 -12.13
C ARG A 193 -22.78 4.72 -12.90
N LYS A 194 -22.02 5.81 -13.00
CA LYS A 194 -20.80 5.90 -13.81
C LYS A 194 -19.53 5.98 -12.97
N ALA A 195 -19.66 6.09 -11.63
CA ALA A 195 -18.49 6.15 -10.75
C ALA A 195 -17.49 5.04 -11.07
N PRO A 196 -16.19 5.35 -11.09
CA PRO A 196 -15.18 4.33 -11.26
C PRO A 196 -15.22 3.35 -10.08
N ASP A 197 -14.92 2.08 -10.34
CA ASP A 197 -14.67 1.12 -9.28
C ASP A 197 -13.47 1.56 -8.45
N CYS A 198 -13.43 1.12 -7.19
CA CYS A 198 -12.31 1.44 -6.31
C CYS A 198 -10.99 0.94 -6.93
N LEU A 199 -9.97 1.83 -6.98
CA LEU A 199 -8.63 1.44 -7.42
C LEU A 199 -7.98 0.54 -6.38
N PHE A 200 -7.93 -0.76 -6.66
CA PHE A 200 -7.35 -1.75 -5.77
C PHE A 200 -6.00 -2.25 -6.29
N THR A 201 -4.92 -1.63 -5.83
CA THR A 201 -3.53 -1.92 -6.21
C THR A 201 -2.67 -2.48 -5.07
N ALA A 202 -3.28 -2.69 -3.90
CA ALA A 202 -2.58 -3.17 -2.70
C ALA A 202 -1.83 -4.51 -2.90
N PRO A 203 -2.37 -5.53 -3.61
CA PRO A 203 -1.66 -6.79 -3.83
C PRO A 203 -0.36 -6.61 -4.64
N GLU A 204 -0.41 -5.83 -5.74
CA GLU A 204 0.74 -5.57 -6.60
C GLU A 204 1.81 -4.78 -5.85
N THR A 205 1.39 -3.72 -5.16
CA THR A 205 2.29 -2.86 -4.37
C THR A 205 2.94 -3.64 -3.23
N SER A 206 2.18 -4.48 -2.51
CA SER A 206 2.71 -5.33 -1.44
C SER A 206 3.70 -6.36 -1.98
N SER A 207 3.40 -6.99 -3.12
CA SER A 207 4.29 -7.95 -3.77
C SER A 207 5.60 -7.30 -4.22
N LEU A 208 5.53 -6.12 -4.84
CA LEU A 208 6.71 -5.34 -5.25
C LEU A 208 7.57 -4.94 -4.04
N ARG A 209 6.95 -4.43 -2.97
CA ARG A 209 7.66 -4.09 -1.73
C ARG A 209 8.37 -5.29 -1.11
N SER A 210 7.69 -6.43 -0.99
CA SER A 210 8.27 -7.65 -0.45
C SER A 210 9.46 -8.15 -1.28
N ARG A 211 9.36 -8.12 -2.60
CA ARG A 211 10.42 -8.56 -3.52
C ARG A 211 11.61 -7.61 -3.55
N LEU A 212 11.35 -6.32 -3.46
CA LEU A 212 12.38 -5.27 -3.43
C LEU A 212 12.86 -4.96 -2.01
N THR A 213 12.38 -5.69 -0.98
CA THR A 213 12.69 -5.44 0.45
C THR A 213 12.50 -3.99 0.88
N LEU A 214 11.51 -3.30 0.30
CA LEU A 214 11.17 -1.93 0.63
C LEU A 214 10.54 -1.84 2.02
N PRO A 215 10.85 -0.81 2.84
CA PRO A 215 10.18 -0.61 4.12
C PRO A 215 8.68 -0.32 3.93
N GLU A 216 7.86 -0.77 4.87
CA GLU A 216 6.38 -0.69 4.80
C GLU A 216 5.83 0.74 4.64
N ASN A 217 6.63 1.76 4.94
CA ASN A 217 6.23 3.18 5.02
C ASN A 217 6.93 4.10 4.01
N SER A 218 7.39 3.59 2.88
CA SER A 218 8.00 4.44 1.83
C SER A 218 6.99 4.86 0.76
#